data_6653dbbd3eb7d1f0420b16064c60b79a
#
_entry.id   6653dbbd3eb7d1f0420b16064c60b79a
#
_cell.length_a   1.000
_cell.length_b   1.000
_cell.length_c   1.000
_cell.angle_alpha   90.00
_cell.angle_beta   90.00
_cell.angle_gamma   90.00
#
_symmetry.space_group_name_H-M   'P 1'
#
loop_
_entity.id
_entity.type
_entity.pdbx_description
1 polymer ?
#
loop_
_entity_poly.entity_id
_entity_poly.type
_entity_poly.pdbx_seq_one_letter_code
_entity_poly.pdbx_strand_id
1 'polypeptide(L)'
;MIVSLQNVSKRIKGKIILENISLELERGKIYGIYGVNGSGKTMLLRAIAGLMDVDSGAIFVNGEKRVYGKAPGINIGVVIEKVDFYGNLAGWENLRLLGEVRGPFDDSEAKRLIDYFDMDHYIDNEVNTYSLGMNQKLAIVQALMEKQPLILLDEPTNALDEDSVERLYALLSELKRAGRTVVVVSHKKEDLRQLCDMRFKMSEGRLYGEEE
;
A
#
# COMPACT_ATOMS: atom_id res chain seq x y z
N MET A 1 -15.12 -8.42 7.29
CA MET A 1 -13.70 -8.03 7.51
C MET A 1 -12.87 -8.38 6.27
N ILE A 2 -11.94 -7.51 5.88
CA ILE A 2 -10.93 -7.83 4.86
C ILE A 2 -9.59 -8.16 5.51
N VAL A 3 -9.25 -7.52 6.62
CA VAL A 3 -8.03 -7.78 7.41
C VAL A 3 -8.42 -7.94 8.87
N SER A 4 -7.86 -8.93 9.57
CA SER A 4 -7.96 -9.10 11.03
C SER A 4 -6.59 -9.50 11.59
N LEU A 5 -6.09 -8.74 12.54
CA LEU A 5 -4.89 -9.02 13.32
C LEU A 5 -5.32 -9.39 14.76
N GLN A 6 -4.75 -10.45 15.30
CA GLN A 6 -5.06 -10.98 16.62
C GLN A 6 -3.78 -11.11 17.45
N ASN A 7 -3.55 -10.17 18.37
CA ASN A 7 -2.42 -10.14 19.32
C ASN A 7 -1.05 -10.31 18.63
N VAL A 8 -0.85 -9.61 17.50
CA VAL A 8 0.32 -9.74 16.65
C VAL A 8 1.53 -9.06 17.29
N SER A 9 2.63 -9.80 17.44
CA SER A 9 3.90 -9.25 17.91
C SER A 9 5.07 -9.70 17.03
N LYS A 10 6.08 -8.83 16.92
CA LYS A 10 7.32 -9.06 16.18
C LYS A 10 8.51 -8.41 16.87
N ARG A 11 9.61 -9.18 16.98
CA ARG A 11 10.92 -8.68 17.41
C ARG A 11 11.94 -8.89 16.28
N ILE A 12 12.84 -7.95 16.12
CA ILE A 12 13.98 -8.06 15.19
C ILE A 12 15.23 -7.69 15.96
N LYS A 13 16.21 -8.60 16.00
CA LYS A 13 17.47 -8.42 16.74
C LYS A 13 17.25 -7.94 18.19
N GLY A 14 16.26 -8.54 18.88
CA GLY A 14 15.91 -8.21 20.27
C GLY A 14 15.04 -6.96 20.46
N LYS A 15 14.90 -6.10 19.44
CA LYS A 15 14.07 -4.90 19.50
C LYS A 15 12.62 -5.22 19.17
N ILE A 16 11.68 -4.72 19.96
CA ILE A 16 10.25 -4.82 19.68
C ILE A 16 9.93 -3.92 18.48
N ILE A 17 9.27 -4.49 17.48
CA ILE A 17 8.83 -3.81 16.26
C ILE A 17 7.31 -3.70 16.21
N LEU A 18 6.61 -4.77 16.57
CA LEU A 18 5.16 -4.81 16.77
C LEU A 18 4.90 -5.44 18.13
N GLU A 19 3.97 -4.88 18.89
CA GLU A 19 3.65 -5.34 20.24
C GLU A 19 2.14 -5.46 20.45
N ASN A 20 1.67 -6.70 20.51
CA ASN A 20 0.29 -7.07 20.84
C ASN A 20 -0.76 -6.31 20.05
N ILE A 21 -0.58 -6.22 18.71
CA ILE A 21 -1.50 -5.48 17.84
C ILE A 21 -2.72 -6.34 17.54
N SER A 22 -3.90 -5.80 17.86
CA SER A 22 -5.19 -6.31 17.41
C SER A 22 -5.90 -5.22 16.62
N LEU A 23 -6.35 -5.56 15.39
CA LEU A 23 -6.92 -4.61 14.44
C LEU A 23 -7.90 -5.33 13.53
N GLU A 24 -9.04 -4.72 13.27
CA GLU A 24 -10.02 -5.20 12.32
C GLU A 24 -10.33 -4.13 11.29
N LEU A 25 -10.18 -4.48 10.00
CA LEU A 25 -10.47 -3.61 8.88
C LEU A 25 -11.65 -4.17 8.08
N GLU A 26 -12.67 -3.36 7.92
CA GLU A 26 -13.85 -3.67 7.10
C GLU A 26 -13.55 -3.39 5.62
N ARG A 27 -14.37 -3.95 4.73
CA ARG A 27 -14.27 -3.66 3.30
C ARG A 27 -14.80 -2.27 2.95
N GLY A 28 -14.26 -1.69 1.88
CA GLY A 28 -14.76 -0.45 1.30
C GLY A 28 -14.51 0.78 2.16
N LYS A 29 -13.47 0.76 2.98
CA LYS A 29 -13.05 1.91 3.81
C LYS A 29 -11.59 2.27 3.55
N ILE A 30 -11.24 3.52 3.86
CA ILE A 30 -9.87 4.01 3.88
C ILE A 30 -9.42 4.15 5.34
N TYR A 31 -8.33 3.49 5.67
CA TYR A 31 -7.71 3.51 6.99
C TYR A 31 -6.38 4.24 6.95
N GLY A 32 -6.19 5.17 7.88
CA GLY A 32 -4.94 5.90 8.05
C GLY A 32 -4.15 5.41 9.25
N ILE A 33 -2.86 5.17 9.08
CA ILE A 33 -1.96 4.87 10.19
C ILE A 33 -0.84 5.92 10.20
N TYR A 34 -0.73 6.68 11.30
CA TYR A 34 0.27 7.72 11.43
C TYR A 34 1.17 7.49 12.65
N GLY A 35 2.33 8.11 12.64
CA GLY A 35 3.31 8.04 13.74
C GLY A 35 4.70 8.40 13.27
N VAL A 36 5.61 8.57 14.22
CA VAL A 36 6.99 8.94 13.94
C VAL A 36 7.74 7.85 13.16
N ASN A 37 8.83 8.22 12.51
CA ASN A 37 9.68 7.24 11.82
C ASN A 37 10.21 6.21 12.82
N GLY A 38 10.23 4.93 12.40
CA GLY A 38 10.64 3.81 13.25
C GLY A 38 9.57 3.34 14.26
N SER A 39 8.34 3.87 14.25
CA SER A 39 7.26 3.42 15.14
C SER A 39 6.68 2.03 14.81
N GLY A 40 6.98 1.47 13.61
CA GLY A 40 6.52 0.13 13.18
C GLY A 40 5.50 0.13 12.04
N LYS A 41 5.10 1.29 11.50
CA LYS A 41 4.07 1.43 10.44
C LYS A 41 4.34 0.57 9.20
N THR A 42 5.50 0.75 8.59
CA THR A 42 5.95 -0.04 7.42
C THR A 42 5.97 -1.54 7.72
N MET A 43 6.43 -1.92 8.93
CA MET A 43 6.48 -3.33 9.34
C MET A 43 5.10 -3.93 9.53
N LEU A 44 4.12 -3.14 9.99
CA LEU A 44 2.72 -3.56 10.05
C LEU A 44 2.16 -3.83 8.65
N LEU A 45 2.40 -2.95 7.67
CA LEU A 45 1.99 -3.19 6.28
C LEU A 45 2.67 -4.44 5.70
N ARG A 46 3.98 -4.63 5.95
CA ARG A 46 4.71 -5.84 5.52
C ARG A 46 4.11 -7.11 6.10
N ALA A 47 3.69 -7.10 7.37
CA ALA A 47 3.04 -8.23 8.00
C ALA A 47 1.68 -8.54 7.36
N ILE A 48 0.84 -7.53 7.11
CA ILE A 48 -0.45 -7.68 6.43
C ILE A 48 -0.26 -8.21 5.01
N ALA A 49 0.71 -7.69 4.27
CA ALA A 49 1.04 -8.16 2.92
C ALA A 49 1.62 -9.59 2.90
N GLY A 50 2.07 -10.14 4.06
CA GLY A 50 2.75 -11.43 4.15
C GLY A 50 4.20 -11.40 3.67
N LEU A 51 4.81 -10.21 3.64
CA LEU A 51 6.22 -9.97 3.34
C LEU A 51 7.12 -10.11 4.57
N MET A 52 6.52 -10.35 5.74
CA MET A 52 7.20 -10.60 7.00
C MET A 52 6.38 -11.59 7.82
N ASP A 53 7.05 -12.51 8.51
CA ASP A 53 6.41 -13.36 9.51
C ASP A 53 6.26 -12.63 10.85
N VAL A 54 5.41 -13.17 11.74
CA VAL A 54 5.19 -12.65 13.08
C VAL A 54 5.63 -13.68 14.12
N ASP A 55 6.09 -13.23 15.29
CA ASP A 55 6.59 -14.14 16.33
C ASP A 55 5.45 -14.71 17.16
N SER A 56 4.33 -13.97 17.30
CA SER A 56 3.11 -14.43 17.97
C SER A 56 1.87 -13.77 17.37
N GLY A 57 0.70 -14.34 17.68
CA GLY A 57 -0.57 -13.90 17.13
C GLY A 57 -0.88 -14.48 15.76
N ALA A 58 -1.87 -13.92 15.09
CA ALA A 58 -2.27 -14.34 13.75
C ALA A 58 -2.79 -13.15 12.92
N ILE A 59 -2.56 -13.21 11.62
CA ILE A 59 -3.08 -12.24 10.65
C ILE A 59 -3.96 -13.00 9.65
N PHE A 60 -5.15 -12.48 9.43
CA PHE A 60 -6.06 -13.01 8.42
C PHE A 60 -6.34 -11.94 7.38
N VAL A 61 -6.30 -12.32 6.11
CA VAL A 61 -6.69 -11.47 4.98
C VAL A 61 -7.75 -12.23 4.19
N ASN A 62 -8.90 -11.60 3.99
CA ASN A 62 -10.07 -12.21 3.35
C ASN A 62 -10.51 -13.54 4.03
N GLY A 63 -10.37 -13.63 5.35
CA GLY A 63 -10.67 -14.84 6.13
C GLY A 63 -9.60 -15.92 6.10
N GLU A 64 -8.56 -15.79 5.27
CA GLU A 64 -7.45 -16.76 5.20
C GLU A 64 -6.27 -16.30 6.06
N LYS A 65 -5.71 -17.24 6.85
CA LYS A 65 -4.53 -16.97 7.67
C LYS A 65 -3.32 -16.68 6.80
N ARG A 66 -2.68 -15.54 7.04
CA ARG A 66 -1.43 -15.17 6.37
C ARG A 66 -0.27 -16.05 6.84
N VAL A 67 0.48 -16.54 5.89
CA VAL A 67 1.71 -17.31 6.11
C VAL A 67 2.81 -16.63 5.29
N TYR A 68 3.92 -16.33 5.92
CA TYR A 68 5.08 -15.73 5.24
C TYR A 68 5.50 -16.56 4.02
N GLY A 69 5.77 -15.88 2.91
CA GLY A 69 6.19 -16.50 1.66
C GLY A 69 5.09 -17.24 0.89
N LYS A 70 3.85 -17.26 1.38
CA LYS A 70 2.70 -17.76 0.61
C LYS A 70 1.91 -16.63 -0.02
N ALA A 71 1.53 -16.82 -1.29
CA ALA A 71 0.64 -15.88 -1.96
C ALA A 71 -0.69 -15.74 -1.19
N PRO A 72 -1.26 -14.53 -1.08
CA PRO A 72 -2.59 -14.34 -0.51
C PRO A 72 -3.67 -14.93 -1.42
N GLY A 73 -4.80 -15.34 -0.85
CA GLY A 73 -5.98 -15.79 -1.60
C GLY A 73 -6.68 -14.67 -2.39
N ILE A 74 -6.28 -13.42 -2.17
CA ILE A 74 -6.71 -12.24 -2.94
C ILE A 74 -5.52 -11.45 -3.45
N ASN A 75 -5.72 -10.67 -4.51
CA ASN A 75 -4.71 -9.71 -4.94
C ASN A 75 -4.63 -8.56 -3.93
N ILE A 76 -3.41 -8.20 -3.57
CA ILE A 76 -3.10 -7.06 -2.72
C ILE A 76 -2.23 -6.11 -3.52
N GLY A 77 -2.66 -4.87 -3.67
CA GLY A 77 -1.84 -3.79 -4.21
C GLY A 77 -0.92 -3.25 -3.13
N VAL A 78 0.36 -3.13 -3.43
CA VAL A 78 1.35 -2.78 -2.41
C VAL A 78 2.32 -1.74 -2.94
N VAL A 79 2.42 -0.62 -2.22
CA VAL A 79 3.55 0.33 -2.29
C VAL A 79 4.13 0.40 -0.89
N ILE A 80 5.23 -0.31 -0.64
CA ILE A 80 5.92 -0.33 0.65
C ILE A 80 7.39 0.00 0.40
N GLU A 81 7.86 1.08 0.99
CA GLU A 81 9.20 1.63 0.75
C GLU A 81 9.42 1.96 -0.74
N LYS A 82 10.67 1.94 -1.19
CA LYS A 82 10.99 2.16 -2.61
C LYS A 82 10.69 0.90 -3.41
N VAL A 83 9.88 1.03 -4.44
CA VAL A 83 9.69 -0.05 -5.43
C VAL A 83 10.86 -0.03 -6.39
N ASP A 84 11.57 -1.15 -6.50
CA ASP A 84 12.67 -1.31 -7.45
C ASP A 84 12.13 -1.91 -8.76
N PHE A 85 12.03 -1.05 -9.77
CA PHE A 85 11.73 -1.44 -11.14
C PHE A 85 13.01 -1.82 -11.90
N TYR A 86 12.86 -2.55 -13.00
CA TYR A 86 13.96 -2.80 -13.94
C TYR A 86 14.32 -1.49 -14.65
N GLY A 87 15.42 -0.86 -14.24
CA GLY A 87 15.78 0.48 -14.68
C GLY A 87 16.07 0.62 -16.18
N ASN A 88 16.50 -0.46 -16.83
CA ASN A 88 16.79 -0.55 -18.27
C ASN A 88 15.56 -0.92 -19.14
N LEU A 89 14.40 -1.06 -18.52
CA LEU A 89 13.14 -1.26 -19.22
C LEU A 89 12.29 -0.01 -19.12
N ALA A 90 11.40 0.18 -20.09
CA ALA A 90 10.40 1.23 -20.06
C ALA A 90 9.42 1.04 -18.88
N GLY A 91 8.78 2.13 -18.44
CA GLY A 91 7.76 2.06 -17.42
C GLY A 91 6.63 1.10 -17.79
N TRP A 92 6.16 1.19 -19.05
CA TRP A 92 5.14 0.28 -19.58
C TRP A 92 5.57 -1.19 -19.56
N GLU A 93 6.80 -1.50 -19.93
CA GLU A 93 7.34 -2.86 -19.91
C GLU A 93 7.39 -3.42 -18.50
N ASN A 94 7.77 -2.61 -17.51
CA ASN A 94 7.74 -2.98 -16.09
C ASN A 94 6.31 -3.34 -15.64
N LEU A 95 5.32 -2.50 -15.95
CA LEU A 95 3.92 -2.77 -15.59
C LEU A 95 3.40 -4.05 -16.23
N ARG A 96 3.71 -4.26 -17.52
CA ARG A 96 3.31 -5.47 -18.24
C ARG A 96 3.92 -6.73 -17.64
N LEU A 97 5.23 -6.74 -17.38
CA LEU A 97 5.91 -7.88 -16.75
C LEU A 97 5.30 -8.24 -15.39
N LEU A 98 4.99 -7.24 -14.56
CA LEU A 98 4.39 -7.46 -13.25
C LEU A 98 2.94 -7.96 -13.37
N GLY A 99 2.16 -7.44 -14.29
CA GLY A 99 0.78 -7.87 -14.54
C GLY A 99 0.69 -9.31 -15.08
N GLU A 100 1.65 -9.73 -15.91
CA GLU A 100 1.71 -11.08 -16.50
C GLU A 100 2.14 -12.19 -15.51
N VAL A 101 2.63 -11.85 -14.31
CA VAL A 101 3.11 -12.83 -13.31
C VAL A 101 2.03 -13.88 -12.95
N ARG A 102 0.76 -13.50 -12.99
CA ARG A 102 -0.37 -14.36 -12.61
C ARG A 102 -1.18 -14.90 -13.80
N GLY A 103 -0.80 -14.57 -15.00
CA GLY A 103 -1.50 -14.96 -16.22
C GLY A 103 -1.74 -13.78 -17.17
N PRO A 104 -2.71 -13.90 -18.11
CA PRO A 104 -3.00 -12.81 -19.04
C PRO A 104 -3.34 -11.51 -18.30
N PHE A 105 -2.67 -10.43 -18.66
CA PHE A 105 -2.82 -9.11 -18.06
C PHE A 105 -3.85 -8.28 -18.84
N ASP A 106 -4.94 -7.87 -18.17
CA ASP A 106 -5.84 -6.84 -18.68
C ASP A 106 -5.24 -5.46 -18.42
N ASP A 107 -4.69 -4.85 -19.45
CA ASP A 107 -3.96 -3.59 -19.38
C ASP A 107 -4.87 -2.33 -19.33
N SER A 108 -6.18 -2.52 -19.41
CA SER A 108 -7.15 -1.41 -19.50
C SER A 108 -7.06 -0.45 -18.31
N GLU A 109 -6.96 -1.00 -17.10
CA GLU A 109 -6.84 -0.18 -15.88
C GLU A 109 -5.46 0.48 -15.77
N ALA A 110 -4.38 -0.20 -16.18
CA ALA A 110 -3.05 0.39 -16.22
C ALA A 110 -3.00 1.61 -17.15
N LYS A 111 -3.54 1.49 -18.37
CA LYS A 111 -3.64 2.60 -19.33
C LYS A 111 -4.47 3.76 -18.78
N ARG A 112 -5.62 3.48 -18.17
CA ARG A 112 -6.44 4.51 -17.51
C ARG A 112 -5.67 5.27 -16.43
N LEU A 113 -4.90 4.56 -15.61
CA LEU A 113 -4.11 5.16 -14.53
C LEU A 113 -2.90 5.95 -15.05
N ILE A 114 -2.27 5.51 -16.14
CA ILE A 114 -1.18 6.22 -16.82
C ILE A 114 -1.70 7.58 -17.31
N ASP A 115 -2.82 7.60 -18.04
CA ASP A 115 -3.49 8.83 -18.49
C ASP A 115 -3.88 9.72 -17.29
N TYR A 116 -4.49 9.12 -16.26
CA TYR A 116 -4.92 9.84 -15.05
C TYR A 116 -3.79 10.60 -14.34
N PHE A 117 -2.57 10.06 -14.32
CA PHE A 117 -1.39 10.68 -13.71
C PHE A 117 -0.50 11.44 -14.70
N ASP A 118 -0.98 11.69 -15.93
CA ASP A 118 -0.23 12.39 -17.00
C ASP A 118 1.13 11.74 -17.29
N MET A 119 1.16 10.41 -17.40
CA MET A 119 2.39 9.66 -17.61
C MET A 119 2.67 9.32 -19.08
N ASP A 120 1.72 9.55 -19.99
CA ASP A 120 1.81 9.15 -21.42
C ASP A 120 3.07 9.64 -22.11
N HIS A 121 3.55 10.83 -21.76
CA HIS A 121 4.70 11.45 -22.41
C HIS A 121 6.07 10.86 -21.98
N TYR A 122 6.12 9.99 -20.98
CA TYR A 122 7.35 9.35 -20.51
C TYR A 122 7.25 7.85 -20.18
N ILE A 123 6.06 7.26 -20.25
CA ILE A 123 5.84 5.86 -19.85
C ILE A 123 6.68 4.87 -20.67
N ASP A 124 7.03 5.22 -21.91
CA ASP A 124 7.86 4.44 -22.81
C ASP A 124 9.38 4.71 -22.65
N ASN A 125 9.77 5.62 -21.76
CA ASN A 125 11.18 5.87 -21.44
C ASN A 125 11.68 4.84 -20.41
N GLU A 126 13.00 4.59 -20.42
CA GLU A 126 13.66 3.74 -19.42
C GLU A 126 13.49 4.32 -18.01
N VAL A 127 13.14 3.44 -17.05
CA VAL A 127 12.87 3.86 -15.65
C VAL A 127 14.09 4.47 -14.97
N ASN A 128 15.32 4.13 -15.38
CA ASN A 128 16.55 4.75 -14.87
C ASN A 128 16.62 6.27 -15.15
N THR A 129 15.80 6.78 -16.07
CA THR A 129 15.69 8.21 -16.39
C THR A 129 14.62 8.93 -15.56
N TYR A 130 13.83 8.19 -14.77
CA TYR A 130 12.71 8.76 -14.03
C TYR A 130 13.18 9.56 -12.82
N SER A 131 12.48 10.68 -12.58
CA SER A 131 12.54 11.37 -11.29
C SER A 131 11.93 10.53 -10.17
N LEU A 132 12.15 10.94 -8.92
CA LEU A 132 11.51 10.28 -7.77
C LEU A 132 9.97 10.31 -7.86
N GLY A 133 9.39 11.45 -8.31
CA GLY A 133 7.95 11.58 -8.48
C GLY A 133 7.40 10.69 -9.60
N MET A 134 8.12 10.58 -10.73
CA MET A 134 7.76 9.67 -11.83
C MET A 134 7.77 8.20 -11.35
N ASN A 135 8.81 7.79 -10.60
CA ASN A 135 8.89 6.47 -10.01
C ASN A 135 7.74 6.21 -9.02
N GLN A 136 7.38 7.22 -8.21
CA GLN A 136 6.28 7.10 -7.26
C GLN A 136 4.93 6.92 -7.97
N LYS A 137 4.66 7.68 -9.03
CA LYS A 137 3.48 7.50 -9.87
C LYS A 137 3.43 6.08 -10.47
N LEU A 138 4.54 5.59 -11.01
CA LEU A 138 4.64 4.24 -11.56
C LEU A 138 4.34 3.16 -10.50
N ALA A 139 4.86 3.32 -9.26
CA ALA A 139 4.58 2.41 -8.14
C ALA A 139 3.09 2.41 -7.75
N ILE A 140 2.44 3.57 -7.75
CA ILE A 140 1.01 3.68 -7.49
C ILE A 140 0.20 2.98 -8.60
N VAL A 141 0.53 3.21 -9.87
CA VAL A 141 -0.12 2.53 -11.00
C VAL A 141 0.02 1.02 -10.86
N GLN A 142 1.22 0.51 -10.59
CA GLN A 142 1.48 -0.92 -10.37
C GLN A 142 0.61 -1.51 -9.25
N ALA A 143 0.44 -0.81 -8.13
CA ALA A 143 -0.36 -1.29 -7.01
C ALA A 143 -1.87 -1.30 -7.29
N LEU A 144 -2.35 -0.56 -8.29
CA LEU A 144 -3.78 -0.37 -8.56
C LEU A 144 -4.27 -1.03 -9.86
N MET A 145 -3.37 -1.38 -10.79
CA MET A 145 -3.66 -1.77 -12.18
C MET A 145 -4.44 -3.08 -12.34
N GLU A 146 -4.43 -3.97 -11.34
CA GLU A 146 -5.16 -5.25 -11.38
C GLU A 146 -6.48 -5.20 -10.57
N LYS A 147 -6.97 -4.03 -10.24
CA LYS A 147 -8.22 -3.83 -9.48
C LYS A 147 -8.23 -4.54 -8.11
N GLN A 148 -7.11 -4.52 -7.42
CA GLN A 148 -6.89 -5.18 -6.13
C GLN A 148 -7.95 -4.76 -5.09
N PRO A 149 -8.59 -5.71 -4.37
CA PRO A 149 -9.61 -5.40 -3.35
C PRO A 149 -9.02 -4.83 -2.06
N LEU A 150 -7.72 -5.06 -1.79
CA LEU A 150 -6.96 -4.49 -0.68
C LEU A 150 -5.72 -3.79 -1.21
N ILE A 151 -5.49 -2.57 -0.77
CA ILE A 151 -4.39 -1.70 -1.21
C ILE A 151 -3.65 -1.20 0.02
N LEU A 152 -2.34 -1.37 0.06
CA LEU A 152 -1.45 -0.99 1.15
C LEU A 152 -0.43 0.02 0.64
N LEU A 153 -0.49 1.26 1.12
CA LEU A 153 0.34 2.37 0.66
C LEU A 153 1.16 2.94 1.82
N ASP A 154 2.48 2.83 1.72
CA ASP A 154 3.41 3.42 2.68
C ASP A 154 3.95 4.74 2.13
N GLU A 155 3.62 5.85 2.80
CA GLU A 155 4.02 7.21 2.44
C GLU A 155 3.78 7.56 0.94
N PRO A 156 2.56 7.31 0.39
CA PRO A 156 2.33 7.38 -1.05
C PRO A 156 2.46 8.79 -1.64
N THR A 157 2.39 9.83 -0.82
CA THR A 157 2.51 11.24 -1.23
C THR A 157 3.96 11.72 -1.30
N ASN A 158 4.92 10.94 -0.81
CA ASN A 158 6.32 11.33 -0.88
C ASN A 158 6.77 11.49 -2.33
N ALA A 159 7.49 12.57 -2.60
CA ALA A 159 8.00 12.96 -3.93
C ALA A 159 6.94 13.31 -4.99
N LEU A 160 5.65 13.30 -4.66
CA LEU A 160 4.61 13.84 -5.55
C LEU A 160 4.50 15.36 -5.40
N ASP A 161 4.20 16.04 -6.51
CA ASP A 161 3.74 17.43 -6.51
C ASP A 161 2.30 17.56 -5.95
N GLU A 162 1.88 18.80 -5.62
CA GLU A 162 0.57 19.07 -5.02
C GLU A 162 -0.59 18.54 -5.88
N ASP A 163 -0.55 18.78 -7.19
CA ASP A 163 -1.59 18.33 -8.13
C ASP A 163 -1.70 16.79 -8.14
N SER A 164 -0.55 16.10 -8.13
CA SER A 164 -0.52 14.63 -8.06
C SER A 164 -1.01 14.08 -6.73
N VAL A 165 -0.79 14.78 -5.63
CA VAL A 165 -1.35 14.42 -4.31
C VAL A 165 -2.86 14.55 -4.31
N GLU A 166 -3.41 15.64 -4.83
CA GLU A 166 -4.87 15.84 -4.95
C GLU A 166 -5.51 14.76 -5.83
N ARG A 167 -4.92 14.46 -6.98
CA ARG A 167 -5.35 13.36 -7.86
C ARG A 167 -5.32 12.01 -7.15
N LEU A 168 -4.26 11.73 -6.38
CA LEU A 168 -4.18 10.49 -5.61
C LEU A 168 -5.33 10.38 -4.61
N TYR A 169 -5.62 11.44 -3.84
CA TYR A 169 -6.71 11.42 -2.86
C TYR A 169 -8.09 11.26 -3.52
N ALA A 170 -8.32 11.93 -4.65
CA ALA A 170 -9.53 11.76 -5.44
C ALA A 170 -9.69 10.30 -5.92
N LEU A 171 -8.60 9.70 -6.43
CA LEU A 171 -8.56 8.31 -6.87
C LEU A 171 -8.82 7.35 -5.71
N LEU A 172 -8.20 7.52 -4.54
CA LEU A 172 -8.44 6.66 -3.38
C LEU A 172 -9.91 6.73 -2.92
N SER A 173 -10.53 7.92 -3.00
CA SER A 173 -11.95 8.09 -2.72
C SER A 173 -12.85 7.40 -3.76
N GLU A 174 -12.45 7.37 -5.03
CA GLU A 174 -13.12 6.60 -6.09
C GLU A 174 -13.02 5.08 -5.82
N LEU A 175 -11.82 4.60 -5.48
CA LEU A 175 -11.57 3.19 -5.16
C LEU A 175 -12.41 2.73 -3.96
N LYS A 176 -12.52 3.54 -2.91
CA LYS A 176 -13.41 3.29 -1.78
C LYS A 176 -14.87 3.15 -2.23
N ARG A 177 -15.37 4.07 -3.06
CA ARG A 177 -16.75 3.99 -3.60
C ARG A 177 -16.97 2.74 -4.45
N ALA A 178 -15.91 2.23 -5.10
CA ALA A 178 -15.91 0.96 -5.82
C ALA A 178 -15.79 -0.27 -4.89
N GLY A 179 -15.84 -0.09 -3.56
CA GLY A 179 -15.79 -1.18 -2.57
C GLY A 179 -14.38 -1.70 -2.25
N ARG A 180 -13.32 -1.04 -2.74
CA ARG A 180 -11.94 -1.40 -2.41
C ARG A 180 -11.55 -0.85 -1.03
N THR A 181 -10.68 -1.54 -0.35
CA THR A 181 -10.16 -1.14 0.97
C THR A 181 -8.74 -0.65 0.82
N VAL A 182 -8.45 0.50 1.42
CA VAL A 182 -7.14 1.12 1.36
C VAL A 182 -6.60 1.32 2.77
N VAL A 183 -5.33 1.00 2.98
CA VAL A 183 -4.58 1.36 4.18
C VAL A 183 -3.46 2.29 3.77
N VAL A 184 -3.49 3.51 4.27
CA VAL A 184 -2.47 4.54 4.00
C VAL A 184 -1.66 4.76 5.26
N VAL A 185 -0.35 4.66 5.14
CA VAL A 185 0.59 5.03 6.20
C VAL A 185 1.21 6.38 5.85
N SER A 186 1.24 7.31 6.81
CA SER A 186 1.91 8.60 6.67
C SER A 186 2.51 9.04 8.00
N HIS A 187 3.60 9.81 7.93
CA HIS A 187 4.12 10.52 9.10
C HIS A 187 3.39 11.85 9.34
N LYS A 188 2.60 12.33 8.37
CA LYS A 188 1.80 13.55 8.44
C LYS A 188 0.35 13.20 8.78
N LYS A 189 -0.08 13.53 10.00
CA LYS A 189 -1.46 13.27 10.44
C LYS A 189 -2.50 14.03 9.62
N GLU A 190 -2.16 15.24 9.20
CA GLU A 190 -3.02 16.14 8.45
C GLU A 190 -3.47 15.53 7.12
N ASP A 191 -2.56 14.85 6.43
CA ASP A 191 -2.82 14.18 5.15
C ASP A 191 -3.93 13.11 5.26
N LEU A 192 -4.04 12.49 6.43
CA LEU A 192 -5.01 11.41 6.68
C LEU A 192 -6.38 11.89 7.17
N ARG A 193 -6.47 13.13 7.68
CA ARG A 193 -7.73 13.65 8.29
C ARG A 193 -8.88 13.75 7.29
N GLN A 194 -8.60 14.20 6.07
CA GLN A 194 -9.62 14.42 5.05
C GLN A 194 -9.90 13.15 4.23
N LEU A 195 -8.96 12.22 4.20
CA LEU A 195 -9.00 11.04 3.35
C LEU A 195 -9.61 9.82 4.04
N CYS A 196 -9.27 9.59 5.32
CA CYS A 196 -9.51 8.33 6.01
C CYS A 196 -10.80 8.29 6.81
N ASP A 197 -11.51 7.17 6.74
CA ASP A 197 -12.70 6.92 7.56
C ASP A 197 -12.34 6.65 9.03
N MET A 198 -11.19 6.00 9.25
CA MET A 198 -10.68 5.69 10.59
C MET A 198 -9.17 5.93 10.61
N ARG A 199 -8.69 6.40 11.75
CA ARG A 199 -7.26 6.69 11.93
C ARG A 199 -6.72 5.98 13.15
N PHE A 200 -5.46 5.56 13.05
CA PHE A 200 -4.72 4.91 14.12
C PHE A 200 -3.37 5.58 14.30
N LYS A 201 -2.99 5.76 15.56
CA LYS A 201 -1.65 6.22 15.91
C LYS A 201 -0.75 5.03 16.19
N MET A 202 0.39 4.95 15.50
CA MET A 202 1.42 3.95 15.75
C MET A 202 2.54 4.58 16.61
N SER A 203 2.84 3.98 17.75
CA SER A 203 3.90 4.43 18.64
C SER A 203 4.56 3.24 19.32
N GLU A 204 5.90 3.16 19.26
CA GLU A 204 6.70 2.12 19.90
C GLU A 204 6.20 0.68 19.67
N GLY A 205 5.79 0.39 18.43
CA GLY A 205 5.27 -0.91 18.04
C GLY A 205 3.82 -1.19 18.42
N ARG A 206 3.13 -0.28 19.09
CA ARG A 206 1.72 -0.39 19.50
C ARG A 206 0.81 0.47 18.63
N LEU A 207 -0.42 0.01 18.45
CA LEU A 207 -1.43 0.71 17.66
C LEU A 207 -2.55 1.21 18.57
N TYR A 208 -2.90 2.48 18.43
CA TYR A 208 -3.95 3.13 19.22
C TYR A 208 -5.01 3.67 18.24
N GLY A 209 -6.29 3.35 18.49
CA GLY A 209 -7.40 3.99 17.80
C GLY A 209 -7.44 5.49 18.11
N GLU A 210 -7.74 6.31 17.11
CA GLU A 210 -8.05 7.72 17.32
C GLU A 210 -9.57 7.84 17.42
N GLU A 211 -10.06 8.23 18.60
CA GLU A 211 -11.46 8.65 18.78
C GLU A 211 -11.66 9.98 18.06
N GLU A 212 -12.83 10.19 17.43
CA GLU A 212 -13.21 11.40 16.71
C GLU A 212 -13.23 12.66 17.61
#